data_f581bcff5d1a89641a237fcd4ce23f1c
#
_entry.id   f581bcff5d1a89641a237fcd4ce23f1c
#
_cell.length_a   1.000
_cell.length_b   1.000
_cell.length_c   1.000
_cell.angle_alpha   90.00
_cell.angle_beta   90.00
_cell.angle_gamma   90.00
#
_symmetry.space_group_name_H-M   'P 1'
#
loop_
_entity.id
_entity.type
_entity.pdbx_description
1 polymer ?
#
loop_
_entity_poly.entity_id
_entity_poly.type
_entity_poly.pdbx_seq_one_letter_code
_entity_poly.pdbx_strand_id
1 'polypeptide(L)'
;MKTSSNISTRKLVIGSVAVVVLAAAVFFFTFFQVKTVEVIGNDHYTEDELKEKILKGSMTSNAILAPLFYSKNAAEELPYIESFNVRRSGRNKLIISVKEKSVVGCIPYLDSYVYFDSNGYFCGGQQDKRYESCLF
;
A
#
# COMPACT_ATOMS: atom_id res chain seq x y z
N MET A 1 -3.82 61.94 0.35
CA MET A 1 -2.90 61.06 1.11
C MET A 1 -3.66 59.92 1.72
N LYS A 2 -4.00 58.87 0.99
CA LYS A 2 -4.66 57.66 1.53
C LYS A 2 -4.48 56.47 0.57
N THR A 3 -3.22 56.03 0.40
CA THR A 3 -2.96 54.88 -0.49
C THR A 3 -2.01 53.86 0.12
N SER A 4 -1.68 54.00 1.43
CA SER A 4 -0.69 53.15 2.07
C SER A 4 -1.27 51.97 2.90
N SER A 5 -2.58 51.98 3.19
CA SER A 5 -3.21 50.99 4.05
C SER A 5 -3.64 49.70 3.33
N ASN A 6 -3.93 49.76 2.03
CA ASN A 6 -4.46 48.58 1.32
C ASN A 6 -3.42 47.47 1.05
N ILE A 7 -2.15 47.81 0.88
CA ILE A 7 -1.10 46.81 0.64
C ILE A 7 -0.77 46.06 1.92
N SER A 8 -0.75 46.76 3.04
CA SER A 8 -0.52 46.15 4.36
C SER A 8 -1.67 45.20 4.74
N THR A 9 -2.91 45.64 4.57
CA THR A 9 -4.10 44.83 4.87
C THR A 9 -4.20 43.59 3.98
N ARG A 10 -3.89 43.70 2.69
CA ARG A 10 -3.84 42.52 1.79
C ARG A 10 -2.78 41.52 2.23
N LYS A 11 -1.60 41.96 2.59
CA LYS A 11 -0.53 41.07 3.10
C LYS A 11 -0.93 40.38 4.40
N LEU A 12 -1.61 41.10 5.30
CA LEU A 12 -2.13 40.54 6.54
C LEU A 12 -3.21 39.50 6.27
N VAL A 13 -4.15 39.76 5.38
CA VAL A 13 -5.19 38.81 4.99
C VAL A 13 -4.59 37.56 4.33
N ILE A 14 -3.67 37.73 3.40
CA ILE A 14 -3.00 36.59 2.76
C ILE A 14 -2.22 35.75 3.80
N GLY A 15 -1.52 36.43 4.70
CA GLY A 15 -0.79 35.74 5.78
C GLY A 15 -1.71 34.96 6.72
N SER A 16 -2.85 35.56 7.11
CA SER A 16 -3.81 34.85 7.97
C SER A 16 -4.47 33.64 7.26
N VAL A 17 -4.80 33.78 6.00
CA VAL A 17 -5.33 32.65 5.20
C VAL A 17 -4.29 31.54 5.07
N ALA A 18 -3.01 31.89 4.82
CA ALA A 18 -1.94 30.90 4.74
C ALA A 18 -1.76 30.12 6.05
N VAL A 19 -1.83 30.79 7.20
CA VAL A 19 -1.75 30.15 8.51
C VAL A 19 -2.92 29.20 8.74
N VAL A 20 -4.16 29.59 8.39
CA VAL A 20 -5.34 28.74 8.51
C VAL A 20 -5.22 27.51 7.63
N VAL A 21 -4.76 27.66 6.38
CA VAL A 21 -4.55 26.54 5.44
C VAL A 21 -3.49 25.57 5.96
N LEU A 22 -2.38 26.08 6.48
CA LEU A 22 -1.33 25.25 7.07
C LEU A 22 -1.85 24.48 8.30
N ALA A 23 -2.56 25.16 9.20
CA ALA A 23 -3.16 24.53 10.37
C ALA A 23 -4.16 23.43 9.98
N ALA A 24 -5.00 23.68 8.96
CA ALA A 24 -5.95 22.71 8.44
C ALA A 24 -5.22 21.51 7.80
N ALA A 25 -4.13 21.73 7.07
CA ALA A 25 -3.32 20.67 6.49
C ALA A 25 -2.69 19.79 7.58
N VAL A 26 -2.05 20.38 8.57
CA VAL A 26 -1.47 19.65 9.71
C VAL A 26 -2.54 18.84 10.43
N PHE A 27 -3.69 19.45 10.70
CA PHE A 27 -4.83 18.76 11.31
C PHE A 27 -5.29 17.57 10.46
N PHE A 28 -5.44 17.74 9.15
CA PHE A 28 -5.86 16.69 8.22
C PHE A 28 -4.89 15.51 8.23
N PHE A 29 -3.58 15.76 8.14
CA PHE A 29 -2.58 14.69 8.13
C PHE A 29 -2.49 13.96 9.49
N THR A 30 -2.62 14.66 10.60
CA THR A 30 -2.57 14.04 11.94
C THR A 30 -3.87 13.30 12.28
N PHE A 31 -5.02 13.88 11.92
CA PHE A 31 -6.33 13.32 12.23
C PHE A 31 -6.65 12.02 11.48
N PHE A 32 -6.23 11.93 10.22
CA PHE A 32 -6.45 10.76 9.35
C PHE A 32 -5.22 9.85 9.23
N GLN A 33 -4.29 9.93 10.15
CA GLN A 33 -3.12 9.05 10.17
C GLN A 33 -3.55 7.59 10.31
N VAL A 34 -2.97 6.71 9.47
CA VAL A 34 -3.18 5.25 9.53
C VAL A 34 -2.60 4.71 10.84
N LYS A 35 -3.42 4.04 11.62
CA LYS A 35 -3.03 3.40 12.89
C LYS A 35 -3.11 1.88 12.80
N THR A 36 -4.03 1.38 12.00
CA THR A 36 -4.28 -0.05 11.87
C THR A 36 -4.37 -0.41 10.41
N VAL A 37 -3.63 -1.43 10.01
CA VAL A 37 -3.72 -2.04 8.69
C VAL A 37 -4.03 -3.51 8.90
N GLU A 38 -5.10 -3.97 8.32
CA GLU A 38 -5.51 -5.36 8.30
C GLU A 38 -5.26 -5.92 6.91
N VAL A 39 -4.62 -7.08 6.83
CA VAL A 39 -4.38 -7.78 5.57
C VAL A 39 -5.26 -9.02 5.54
N ILE A 40 -5.91 -9.26 4.41
CA ILE A 40 -6.83 -10.39 4.22
C ILE A 40 -6.44 -11.13 2.94
N GLY A 41 -6.37 -12.46 3.03
CA GLY A 41 -6.10 -13.34 1.90
C GLY A 41 -4.62 -13.55 1.62
N ASN A 42 -3.76 -13.30 2.60
CA ASN A 42 -2.33 -13.58 2.55
C ASN A 42 -2.06 -14.97 3.16
N ASP A 43 -1.37 -15.81 2.43
CA ASP A 43 -0.96 -17.17 2.83
C ASP A 43 0.56 -17.32 2.86
N HIS A 44 1.24 -16.77 1.83
CA HIS A 44 2.69 -16.86 1.65
C HIS A 44 3.46 -15.70 2.29
N TYR A 45 2.87 -14.52 2.29
CA TYR A 45 3.52 -13.31 2.79
C TYR A 45 3.01 -12.92 4.16
N THR A 46 3.90 -12.39 4.98
CA THR A 46 3.52 -11.78 6.26
C THR A 46 2.78 -10.45 6.03
N GLU A 47 1.93 -10.08 6.99
CA GLU A 47 1.24 -8.79 6.93
C GLU A 47 2.21 -7.61 6.82
N ASP A 48 3.35 -7.67 7.53
CA ASP A 48 4.31 -6.58 7.57
C ASP A 48 5.06 -6.42 6.25
N GLU A 49 5.42 -7.52 5.58
CA GLU A 49 6.01 -7.50 4.25
C GLU A 49 5.07 -6.87 3.22
N LEU A 50 3.80 -7.25 3.26
CA LEU A 50 2.79 -6.69 2.36
C LEU A 50 2.54 -5.21 2.64
N LYS A 51 2.48 -4.80 3.91
CA LYS A 51 2.36 -3.39 4.30
C LYS A 51 3.52 -2.56 3.77
N GLU A 52 4.75 -3.03 3.96
CA GLU A 52 5.96 -2.34 3.51
C GLU A 52 6.02 -2.20 1.99
N LYS A 53 5.66 -3.25 1.25
CA LYS A 53 5.70 -3.26 -0.21
C LYS A 53 4.57 -2.45 -0.84
N ILE A 54 3.36 -2.56 -0.31
CA ILE A 54 2.16 -1.95 -0.90
C ILE A 54 2.01 -0.48 -0.46
N LEU A 55 2.27 -0.19 0.81
CA LEU A 55 2.09 1.15 1.39
C LEU A 55 3.41 1.95 1.37
N LYS A 56 4.06 2.01 0.21
CA LYS A 56 5.28 2.82 0.03
C LYS A 56 4.94 4.32 -0.06
N GLY A 57 5.67 5.13 0.71
CA GLY A 57 5.66 6.58 0.61
C GLY A 57 4.82 7.31 1.67
N SER A 58 5.09 8.59 1.84
CA SER A 58 4.49 9.42 2.89
C SER A 58 2.98 9.61 2.76
N MET A 59 2.43 9.55 1.55
CA MET A 59 0.99 9.73 1.30
C MET A 59 0.17 8.54 1.77
N THR A 60 0.76 7.35 1.84
CA THR A 60 0.09 6.14 2.33
C THR A 60 -0.06 6.10 3.86
N SER A 61 0.62 7.00 4.56
CA SER A 61 0.43 7.20 6.00
C SER A 61 -0.91 7.85 6.37
N ASN A 62 -1.63 8.40 5.39
CA ASN A 62 -2.96 8.98 5.60
C ASN A 62 -4.04 8.04 5.07
N ALA A 63 -5.02 7.69 5.91
CA ALA A 63 -6.06 6.71 5.57
C ALA A 63 -6.99 7.13 4.42
N ILE A 64 -7.07 8.42 4.09
CA ILE A 64 -7.83 8.91 2.93
C ILE A 64 -7.00 8.81 1.66
N LEU A 65 -5.71 9.12 1.74
CA LEU A 65 -4.82 9.16 0.59
C LEU A 65 -4.27 7.79 0.21
N ALA A 66 -4.07 6.89 1.18
CA ALA A 66 -3.51 5.57 0.94
C ALA A 66 -4.18 4.79 -0.21
N PRO A 67 -5.52 4.71 -0.31
CA PRO A 67 -6.18 4.01 -1.42
C PRO A 67 -5.94 4.62 -2.81
N LEU A 68 -5.45 5.86 -2.87
CA LEU A 68 -5.16 6.57 -4.12
C LEU A 68 -3.69 6.48 -4.51
N PHE A 69 -2.80 6.41 -3.51
CA PHE A 69 -1.34 6.53 -3.68
C PHE A 69 -0.56 5.25 -3.33
N TYR A 70 -1.22 4.13 -3.05
CA TYR A 70 -0.52 2.86 -2.84
C TYR A 70 0.22 2.39 -4.10
N SER A 71 1.27 1.59 -3.91
CA SER A 71 2.09 1.07 -5.02
C SER A 71 1.32 0.02 -5.81
N LYS A 72 0.76 0.40 -6.95
CA LYS A 72 0.06 -0.54 -7.85
C LYS A 72 0.97 -1.61 -8.44
N ASN A 73 2.24 -1.30 -8.59
CA ASN A 73 3.24 -2.21 -9.15
C ASN A 73 3.83 -3.17 -8.10
N ALA A 74 3.38 -3.09 -6.84
CA ALA A 74 3.88 -4.00 -5.80
C ALA A 74 3.58 -5.49 -6.11
N ALA A 75 2.55 -5.79 -6.90
CA ALA A 75 2.29 -7.14 -7.37
C ALA A 75 3.41 -7.71 -8.26
N GLU A 76 4.12 -6.87 -9.02
CA GLU A 76 5.25 -7.28 -9.84
C GLU A 76 6.48 -7.65 -9.00
N GLU A 77 6.61 -7.07 -7.81
CA GLU A 77 7.67 -7.37 -6.85
C GLU A 77 7.36 -8.60 -5.98
N LEU A 78 6.13 -9.12 -6.04
CA LEU A 78 5.61 -10.19 -5.20
C LEU A 78 5.10 -11.35 -6.07
N PRO A 79 5.96 -12.34 -6.39
CA PRO A 79 5.66 -13.37 -7.40
C PRO A 79 4.40 -14.20 -7.11
N TYR A 80 4.04 -14.39 -5.85
CA TYR A 80 2.84 -15.14 -5.46
C TYR A 80 1.56 -14.29 -5.44
N ILE A 81 1.65 -12.98 -5.66
CA ILE A 81 0.47 -12.10 -5.67
C ILE A 81 -0.08 -12.00 -7.09
N GLU A 82 -1.37 -12.32 -7.26
CA GLU A 82 -2.10 -12.09 -8.50
C GLU A 82 -2.61 -10.64 -8.56
N SER A 83 -3.25 -10.21 -7.49
CA SER A 83 -3.78 -8.86 -7.37
C SER A 83 -4.00 -8.47 -5.91
N PHE A 84 -4.10 -7.19 -5.65
CA PHE A 84 -4.47 -6.68 -4.34
C PHE A 84 -5.24 -5.37 -4.46
N ASN A 85 -5.98 -5.04 -3.40
CA ASN A 85 -6.77 -3.83 -3.33
C ASN A 85 -6.65 -3.22 -1.94
N VAL A 86 -6.44 -1.91 -1.88
CA VAL A 86 -6.35 -1.15 -0.62
C VAL A 86 -7.63 -0.34 -0.43
N ARG A 87 -8.32 -0.58 0.68
CA ARG A 87 -9.56 0.11 1.02
C ARG A 87 -9.47 0.72 2.41
N ARG A 88 -10.13 1.85 2.58
CA ARG A 88 -10.32 2.44 3.89
C ARG A 88 -11.50 1.79 4.62
N SER A 89 -11.30 1.41 5.86
CA SER A 89 -12.32 0.84 6.74
C SER A 89 -12.44 1.63 8.03
N GLY A 90 -12.83 2.89 7.93
CA GLY A 90 -12.93 3.79 9.07
C GLY A 90 -11.99 4.99 8.98
N ARG A 91 -11.81 5.71 10.10
CA ARG A 91 -11.01 6.94 10.13
C ARG A 91 -9.51 6.68 9.98
N ASN A 92 -8.99 5.69 10.67
CA ASN A 92 -7.56 5.41 10.81
C ASN A 92 -7.21 3.96 10.47
N LYS A 93 -8.13 3.20 9.83
CA LYS A 93 -7.97 1.79 9.48
C LYS A 93 -7.98 1.60 7.96
N LEU A 94 -7.01 0.82 7.47
CA LEU A 94 -6.97 0.32 6.11
C LEU A 94 -7.19 -1.19 6.09
N ILE A 95 -7.77 -1.69 5.03
CA ILE A 95 -7.86 -3.11 4.70
C ILE A 95 -7.16 -3.32 3.37
N ILE A 96 -6.17 -4.20 3.34
CA ILE A 96 -5.51 -4.69 2.14
C ILE A 96 -6.07 -6.07 1.86
N SER A 97 -6.87 -6.19 0.80
CA SER A 97 -7.35 -7.48 0.32
C SER A 97 -6.40 -7.99 -0.74
N VAL A 98 -5.77 -9.11 -0.47
CA VAL A 98 -4.80 -9.76 -1.35
C VAL A 98 -5.43 -10.97 -2.00
N LYS A 99 -5.15 -11.19 -3.27
CA LYS A 99 -5.45 -12.43 -3.97
C LYS A 99 -4.13 -13.05 -4.39
N GLU A 100 -3.79 -14.17 -3.78
CA GLU A 100 -2.60 -14.91 -4.13
C GLU A 100 -2.86 -15.85 -5.32
N LYS A 101 -1.80 -16.15 -6.09
CA LYS A 101 -1.86 -17.11 -7.19
C LYS A 101 -2.00 -18.51 -6.62
N SER A 102 -2.94 -19.27 -7.15
CA SER A 102 -3.08 -20.68 -6.82
C SER A 102 -1.99 -21.47 -7.54
N VAL A 103 -1.05 -22.00 -6.80
CA VAL A 103 -0.06 -22.95 -7.33
C VAL A 103 -0.78 -24.25 -7.66
N VAL A 104 -0.74 -24.68 -8.93
CA VAL A 104 -1.38 -25.91 -9.42
C VAL A 104 -0.37 -27.00 -9.74
N GLY A 105 0.91 -26.67 -9.82
CA GLY A 105 1.93 -27.65 -10.08
C GLY A 105 3.35 -27.14 -9.84
N CYS A 106 4.27 -28.07 -9.78
CA CYS A 106 5.70 -27.78 -9.69
C CYS A 106 6.49 -28.72 -10.58
N ILE A 107 7.64 -28.27 -11.05
CA ILE A 107 8.62 -29.07 -11.76
C ILE A 107 9.97 -28.98 -11.05
N PRO A 108 10.69 -30.08 -10.89
CA PRO A 108 12.04 -30.04 -10.38
C PRO A 108 12.95 -29.38 -11.43
N TYR A 109 13.73 -28.40 -10.98
CA TYR A 109 14.71 -27.71 -11.81
C TYR A 109 15.98 -27.47 -11.00
N LEU A 110 17.06 -28.14 -11.41
CA LEU A 110 18.32 -28.19 -10.67
C LEU A 110 18.07 -28.69 -9.22
N ASP A 111 18.51 -27.92 -8.20
CA ASP A 111 18.36 -28.27 -6.79
C ASP A 111 17.14 -27.59 -6.14
N SER A 112 16.16 -27.14 -6.94
CA SER A 112 14.97 -26.42 -6.48
C SER A 112 13.74 -26.84 -7.25
N TYR A 113 12.55 -26.43 -6.75
CA TYR A 113 11.28 -26.62 -7.44
C TYR A 113 10.80 -25.29 -8.02
N VAL A 114 10.31 -25.34 -9.25
CA VAL A 114 9.69 -24.21 -9.95
C VAL A 114 8.18 -24.41 -9.90
N TYR A 115 7.49 -23.45 -9.31
CA TYR A 115 6.04 -23.48 -9.14
C TYR A 115 5.34 -22.66 -10.22
N PHE A 116 4.18 -23.12 -10.68
CA PHE A 116 3.38 -22.44 -11.69
C PHE A 116 1.89 -22.46 -11.36
N ASP A 117 1.19 -21.44 -11.83
CA ASP A 117 -0.25 -21.29 -11.69
C ASP A 117 -1.03 -22.05 -12.79
N SER A 118 -2.36 -22.00 -12.73
CA SER A 118 -3.27 -22.60 -13.71
C SER A 118 -3.09 -22.03 -15.14
N ASN A 119 -2.46 -20.89 -15.30
CA ASN A 119 -2.20 -20.24 -16.58
C ASN A 119 -0.79 -20.54 -17.10
N GLY A 120 0.02 -21.31 -16.35
CA GLY A 120 1.39 -21.62 -16.68
C GLY A 120 2.40 -20.51 -16.37
N TYR A 121 2.02 -19.50 -15.60
CA TYR A 121 2.95 -18.47 -15.17
C TYR A 121 3.75 -18.92 -13.96
N PHE A 122 5.03 -18.55 -13.97
CA PHE A 122 5.95 -18.78 -12.87
C PHE A 122 5.50 -18.04 -11.59
N CYS A 123 5.36 -18.79 -10.49
CA CYS A 123 4.94 -18.25 -9.20
C CYS A 123 6.08 -18.07 -8.19
N GLY A 124 7.28 -18.55 -8.51
CA GLY A 124 8.44 -18.48 -7.63
C GLY A 124 9.21 -19.79 -7.64
N GLY A 125 10.50 -19.72 -7.30
CA GLY A 125 11.37 -20.89 -7.07
C GLY A 125 11.99 -20.71 -5.70
N GLN A 126 11.60 -21.52 -4.73
CA GLN A 126 12.22 -21.53 -3.41
C GLN A 126 12.20 -22.94 -2.83
N GLN A 127 13.19 -23.24 -2.00
CA GLN A 127 13.21 -24.44 -1.15
C GLN A 127 12.17 -24.31 -0.01
N ASP A 128 10.91 -24.08 -0.37
CA ASP A 128 9.86 -24.03 0.66
C ASP A 128 9.36 -25.44 0.94
N LYS A 129 9.68 -25.94 2.12
CA LYS A 129 9.29 -27.28 2.61
C LYS A 129 7.78 -27.53 2.69
N ARG A 130 6.96 -26.50 2.48
CA ARG A 130 5.49 -26.60 2.52
C ARG A 130 4.88 -27.34 1.32
N TYR A 131 5.63 -27.50 0.22
CA TYR A 131 5.16 -28.12 -1.03
C TYR A 131 5.89 -29.41 -1.38
N GLU A 132 6.45 -30.12 -0.38
CA GLU A 132 7.01 -31.46 -0.56
C GLU A 132 5.97 -32.48 -1.11
N SER A 133 4.68 -32.10 -1.16
CA SER A 133 3.60 -32.92 -1.70
C SER A 133 3.33 -32.76 -3.21
N CYS A 134 4.16 -32.05 -3.94
CA CYS A 134 4.09 -32.01 -5.41
C CYS A 134 4.62 -33.27 -6.10
N LEU A 135 4.92 -34.31 -5.34
CA LEU A 135 5.28 -35.63 -5.86
C LEU A 135 4.01 -36.45 -6.05
N PHE A 136 3.43 -36.36 -7.23
CA PHE A 136 2.59 -37.39 -7.81
C PHE A 136 3.18 -37.89 -9.11
#